data_9fcf32ae2c000bb5585fd003038125dc
#
_entry.id   9fcf32ae2c000bb5585fd003038125dc
#
_cell.length_a   1.000
_cell.length_b   1.000
_cell.length_c   1.000
_cell.angle_alpha   90.00
_cell.angle_beta   90.00
_cell.angle_gamma   90.00
#
_symmetry.space_group_name_H-M   'P 1'
#
loop_
_entity.id
_entity.type
_entity.pdbx_description
1 polymer ?
#
loop_
_entity_poly.entity_id
_entity_poly.type
_entity_poly.pdbx_seq_one_letter_code
_entity_poly.pdbx_strand_id
1 'polypeptide(L)'
;MAEVGLLPFARVALQVATRVLPPYRSRFSKHQFAQPQLLAVLCLMRYEDWTFREAEVRLREHRELREALQLRSVPDYTTLYRFLKRLDDDTIDRGLGETVRQLRRGRRSARVTAGVDGTGLSQNAVSTFFIRRLEQHSRGMTRHRYWLKWLIVAELQQQILLAQWARQGPWCDTRALPGLVDAAARRAPIGLVLADAEFDSEANHQHIRQRWGAQSIIPANPRRGVPAGAIRNQMYRAFPRKHYGQRAKIETIFSVVKRKLSSRAPGRSLASQIRQALLLGLTYNLYRLRHPRSHRGCQQSQFKSFVFVSVESARVTGRFCVSVHSTDS
;
A
#
# COMPACT_ATOMS: atom_id res chain seq x y z
N MET A 1 -11.87 -12.96 -5.44
CA MET A 1 -12.74 -11.76 -5.36
C MET A 1 -13.13 -11.41 -6.79
N ALA A 2 -14.42 -11.16 -7.05
CA ALA A 2 -14.86 -10.65 -8.35
C ALA A 2 -14.21 -9.28 -8.63
N GLU A 3 -13.76 -9.04 -9.84
CA GLU A 3 -13.25 -7.74 -10.26
C GLU A 3 -14.39 -6.71 -10.24
N VAL A 4 -14.16 -5.57 -9.62
CA VAL A 4 -15.12 -4.47 -9.57
C VAL A 4 -14.66 -3.40 -10.57
N GLY A 5 -15.55 -2.99 -11.46
CA GLY A 5 -15.24 -2.06 -12.53
C GLY A 5 -14.80 -0.67 -12.07
N LEU A 6 -14.35 0.13 -13.02
CA LEU A 6 -13.88 1.52 -12.84
C LEU A 6 -14.89 2.46 -12.18
N LEU A 7 -16.16 2.32 -12.53
CA LEU A 7 -17.22 3.23 -12.05
C LEU A 7 -17.42 3.13 -10.53
N PRO A 8 -17.52 1.94 -9.91
CA PRO A 8 -17.55 1.82 -8.45
C PRO A 8 -16.31 2.42 -7.79
N PHE A 9 -15.11 2.22 -8.36
CA PHE A 9 -13.89 2.84 -7.83
C PHE A 9 -13.97 4.37 -7.89
N ALA A 10 -14.37 4.94 -9.02
CA ALA A 10 -14.49 6.39 -9.22
C ALA A 10 -15.46 7.03 -8.20
N ARG A 11 -16.63 6.40 -7.99
CA ARG A 11 -17.63 6.85 -7.01
C ARG A 11 -17.06 6.84 -5.58
N VAL A 12 -16.40 5.76 -5.18
CA VAL A 12 -15.80 5.65 -3.84
C VAL A 12 -14.67 6.67 -3.67
N ALA A 13 -13.82 6.87 -4.70
CA ALA A 13 -12.76 7.86 -4.67
C ALA A 13 -13.32 9.28 -4.51
N LEU A 14 -14.37 9.64 -5.27
CA LEU A 14 -15.05 10.93 -5.13
C LEU A 14 -15.68 11.09 -3.75
N GLN A 15 -16.35 10.07 -3.23
CA GLN A 15 -16.97 10.11 -1.91
C GLN A 15 -15.93 10.35 -0.79
N VAL A 16 -14.79 9.69 -0.83
CA VAL A 16 -13.69 9.90 0.13
C VAL A 16 -13.09 11.30 -0.04
N ALA A 17 -12.83 11.71 -1.28
CA ALA A 17 -12.26 13.02 -1.57
C ALA A 17 -13.17 14.17 -1.08
N THR A 18 -14.48 14.06 -1.23
CA THR A 18 -15.47 15.06 -0.76
C THR A 18 -15.48 15.21 0.77
N ARG A 19 -15.08 14.18 1.50
CA ARG A 19 -15.02 14.26 2.97
C ARG A 19 -13.75 14.91 3.50
N VAL A 20 -12.70 15.00 2.68
CA VAL A 20 -11.39 15.50 3.13
C VAL A 20 -10.98 16.82 2.48
N LEU A 21 -11.65 17.21 1.41
CA LEU A 21 -11.37 18.44 0.68
C LEU A 21 -12.62 19.30 0.54
N PRO A 22 -12.50 20.63 0.75
CA PRO A 22 -13.55 21.56 0.35
C PRO A 22 -13.67 21.58 -1.18
N PRO A 23 -14.85 21.94 -1.74
CA PRO A 23 -15.04 22.01 -3.18
C PRO A 23 -14.00 22.89 -3.87
N TYR A 24 -13.69 24.04 -3.30
CA TYR A 24 -12.75 25.02 -3.83
C TYR A 24 -11.79 25.52 -2.76
N ARG A 25 -10.59 25.91 -3.16
CA ARG A 25 -9.55 26.40 -2.24
C ARG A 25 -9.91 27.77 -1.65
N SER A 26 -10.54 28.62 -2.43
CA SER A 26 -10.98 29.97 -2.02
C SER A 26 -12.19 30.42 -2.83
N ARG A 27 -12.86 31.50 -2.40
CA ARG A 27 -13.95 32.15 -3.14
C ARG A 27 -13.55 32.66 -4.52
N PHE A 28 -12.24 32.92 -4.73
CA PHE A 28 -11.69 33.38 -6.00
C PHE A 28 -11.29 32.25 -6.96
N SER A 29 -11.48 30.99 -6.57
CA SER A 29 -11.18 29.85 -7.43
C SER A 29 -12.10 29.87 -8.67
N LYS A 30 -11.54 29.48 -9.83
CA LYS A 30 -12.39 29.16 -10.99
C LYS A 30 -13.26 27.95 -10.64
N HIS A 31 -14.59 28.13 -10.61
CA HIS A 31 -15.55 27.08 -10.19
C HIS A 31 -15.82 26.05 -11.28
N GLN A 32 -14.80 25.72 -12.08
CA GLN A 32 -14.92 24.75 -13.17
C GLN A 32 -14.77 23.31 -12.69
N PHE A 33 -13.77 23.05 -11.83
CA PHE A 33 -13.49 21.74 -11.28
C PHE A 33 -13.36 21.81 -9.75
N ALA A 34 -14.14 21.01 -9.05
CA ALA A 34 -14.00 20.89 -7.60
C ALA A 34 -12.75 20.08 -7.22
N GLN A 35 -12.08 20.45 -6.13
CA GLN A 35 -10.88 19.75 -5.67
C GLN A 35 -11.12 18.24 -5.41
N PRO A 36 -12.27 17.81 -4.82
CA PRO A 36 -12.58 16.38 -4.69
C PRO A 36 -12.62 15.62 -6.00
N GLN A 37 -13.16 16.24 -7.08
CA GLN A 37 -13.19 15.63 -8.41
C GLN A 37 -11.76 15.40 -8.93
N LEU A 38 -10.90 16.41 -8.80
CA LEU A 38 -9.51 16.32 -9.26
C LEU A 38 -8.72 15.27 -8.45
N LEU A 39 -8.93 15.16 -7.12
CA LEU A 39 -8.30 14.13 -6.31
C LEU A 39 -8.79 12.73 -6.71
N ALA A 40 -10.09 12.57 -6.95
CA ALA A 40 -10.64 11.30 -7.42
C ALA A 40 -10.06 10.88 -8.78
N VAL A 41 -9.85 11.83 -9.70
CA VAL A 41 -9.17 11.57 -10.98
C VAL A 41 -7.71 11.16 -10.76
N LEU A 42 -6.96 11.84 -9.86
CA LEU A 42 -5.59 11.43 -9.55
C LEU A 42 -5.52 10.00 -8.96
N CYS A 43 -6.46 9.64 -8.08
CA CYS A 43 -6.56 8.26 -7.57
C CYS A 43 -6.88 7.26 -8.70
N LEU A 44 -7.77 7.63 -9.62
CA LEU A 44 -8.11 6.80 -10.78
C LEU A 44 -6.90 6.61 -11.71
N MET A 45 -6.14 7.67 -11.96
CA MET A 45 -4.88 7.58 -12.70
C MET A 45 -3.90 6.59 -12.06
N ARG A 46 -3.81 6.58 -10.73
CA ARG A 46 -2.95 5.60 -10.02
C ARG A 46 -3.52 4.20 -10.02
N TYR A 47 -4.84 4.07 -10.07
CA TYR A 47 -5.53 2.80 -10.16
C TYR A 47 -5.29 2.09 -11.50
N GLU A 48 -5.30 2.84 -12.59
CA GLU A 48 -5.14 2.35 -13.96
C GLU A 48 -3.72 2.57 -14.54
N ASP A 49 -2.80 3.13 -13.74
CA ASP A 49 -1.46 3.57 -14.13
C ASP A 49 -1.43 4.53 -15.35
N TRP A 50 -2.48 5.38 -15.49
CA TRP A 50 -2.56 6.35 -16.57
C TRP A 50 -1.61 7.53 -16.38
N THR A 51 -1.08 8.03 -17.49
CA THR A 51 -0.46 9.35 -17.55
C THR A 51 -1.52 10.46 -17.49
N PHE A 52 -1.10 11.71 -17.27
CA PHE A 52 -2.03 12.86 -17.27
C PHE A 52 -2.76 13.02 -18.61
N ARG A 53 -2.08 12.77 -19.72
CA ARG A 53 -2.66 12.86 -21.07
C ARG A 53 -3.64 11.73 -21.33
N GLU A 54 -3.30 10.52 -20.95
CA GLU A 54 -4.24 9.39 -21.07
C GLU A 54 -5.48 9.60 -20.20
N ALA A 55 -5.35 10.14 -18.99
CA ALA A 55 -6.51 10.47 -18.15
C ALA A 55 -7.46 11.45 -18.84
N GLU A 56 -6.93 12.49 -19.48
CA GLU A 56 -7.73 13.42 -20.28
C GLU A 56 -8.47 12.73 -21.43
N VAL A 57 -7.77 11.89 -22.21
CA VAL A 57 -8.37 11.14 -23.33
C VAL A 57 -9.44 10.18 -22.82
N ARG A 58 -9.13 9.39 -21.81
CA ARG A 58 -10.09 8.43 -21.22
C ARG A 58 -11.34 9.11 -20.65
N LEU A 59 -11.18 10.26 -20.02
CA LEU A 59 -12.32 11.04 -19.55
C LEU A 59 -13.15 11.62 -20.70
N ARG A 60 -12.56 11.92 -21.87
CA ARG A 60 -13.32 12.34 -23.07
C ARG A 60 -14.13 11.19 -23.66
N GLU A 61 -13.53 10.01 -23.73
CA GLU A 61 -14.15 8.82 -24.34
C GLU A 61 -15.27 8.22 -23.48
N HIS A 62 -15.12 8.20 -22.14
CA HIS A 62 -16.04 7.50 -21.24
C HIS A 62 -17.01 8.45 -20.53
N ARG A 63 -18.23 8.59 -21.07
CA ARG A 63 -19.29 9.42 -20.49
C ARG A 63 -19.66 8.99 -19.08
N GLU A 64 -19.90 7.69 -18.86
CA GLU A 64 -20.28 7.15 -17.56
C GLU A 64 -19.24 7.42 -16.47
N LEU A 65 -17.93 7.45 -16.84
CA LEU A 65 -16.87 7.79 -15.92
C LEU A 65 -16.92 9.26 -15.49
N ARG A 66 -17.23 10.18 -16.43
CA ARG A 66 -17.46 11.60 -16.10
C ARG A 66 -18.66 11.77 -15.17
N GLU A 67 -19.75 11.06 -15.44
CA GLU A 67 -20.96 11.08 -14.60
C GLU A 67 -20.65 10.53 -13.19
N ALA A 68 -19.90 9.42 -13.08
CA ALA A 68 -19.49 8.86 -11.80
C ALA A 68 -18.61 9.82 -10.98
N LEU A 69 -17.82 10.66 -11.65
CA LEU A 69 -16.96 11.71 -11.07
C LEU A 69 -17.68 13.07 -10.96
N GLN A 70 -18.94 13.17 -11.41
CA GLN A 70 -19.74 14.41 -11.44
C GLN A 70 -19.05 15.54 -12.23
N LEU A 71 -18.32 15.20 -13.28
CA LEU A 71 -17.59 16.13 -14.13
C LEU A 71 -18.53 16.71 -15.22
N ARG A 72 -18.72 18.03 -15.24
CA ARG A 72 -19.46 18.72 -16.31
C ARG A 72 -18.62 18.90 -17.57
N SER A 73 -17.33 19.03 -17.43
CA SER A 73 -16.35 19.11 -18.52
C SER A 73 -15.12 18.27 -18.17
N VAL A 74 -14.27 17.99 -19.14
CA VAL A 74 -13.03 17.21 -18.93
C VAL A 74 -11.91 18.14 -18.51
N PRO A 75 -11.24 17.89 -17.35
CA PRO A 75 -10.04 18.62 -17.00
C PRO A 75 -8.90 18.24 -17.94
N ASP A 76 -8.22 19.24 -18.51
CA ASP A 76 -7.04 18.99 -19.31
C ASP A 76 -5.86 18.48 -18.42
N TYR A 77 -4.89 17.87 -19.07
CA TYR A 77 -3.73 17.26 -18.38
C TYR A 77 -2.93 18.28 -17.55
N THR A 78 -2.90 19.56 -17.95
CA THR A 78 -2.18 20.62 -17.21
C THR A 78 -2.91 20.99 -15.93
N THR A 79 -4.24 20.96 -15.94
CA THR A 79 -5.09 21.18 -14.74
C THR A 79 -4.83 20.07 -13.70
N LEU A 80 -4.83 18.81 -14.12
CA LEU A 80 -4.51 17.68 -13.25
C LEU A 80 -3.10 17.76 -12.69
N TYR A 81 -2.11 18.08 -13.54
CA TYR A 81 -0.72 18.25 -13.12
C TYR A 81 -0.53 19.42 -12.13
N ARG A 82 -1.15 20.57 -12.40
CA ARG A 82 -1.12 21.73 -11.49
C ARG A 82 -1.80 21.41 -10.17
N PHE A 83 -2.87 20.63 -10.18
CA PHE A 83 -3.53 20.19 -8.96
C PHE A 83 -2.61 19.27 -8.15
N LEU A 84 -1.97 18.25 -8.76
CA LEU A 84 -0.98 17.42 -8.08
C LEU A 84 0.15 18.25 -7.45
N LYS A 85 0.65 19.28 -8.14
CA LYS A 85 1.70 20.17 -7.61
C LYS A 85 1.27 20.99 -6.39
N ARG A 86 -0.02 21.29 -6.27
CA ARG A 86 -0.58 22.07 -5.15
C ARG A 86 -1.11 21.21 -4.02
N LEU A 87 -1.36 19.94 -4.29
CA LEU A 87 -1.84 18.99 -3.31
C LEU A 87 -0.77 18.82 -2.23
N ASP A 88 -1.13 18.99 -0.97
CA ASP A 88 -0.26 18.71 0.16
C ASP A 88 -0.30 17.24 0.58
N ASP A 89 0.76 16.77 1.21
CA ASP A 89 0.90 15.39 1.65
C ASP A 89 -0.12 15.09 2.78
N ASP A 90 -0.45 16.08 3.61
CA ASP A 90 -1.43 15.97 4.70
C ASP A 90 -2.84 15.72 4.17
N THR A 91 -3.21 16.29 3.03
CA THR A 91 -4.49 16.02 2.38
C THR A 91 -4.58 14.57 1.92
N ILE A 92 -3.52 14.02 1.35
CA ILE A 92 -3.48 12.59 0.96
C ILE A 92 -3.55 11.72 2.22
N ASP A 93 -2.87 12.12 3.29
CA ASP A 93 -2.87 11.41 4.58
C ASP A 93 -4.25 11.45 5.25
N ARG A 94 -4.97 12.59 5.22
CA ARG A 94 -6.38 12.65 5.65
C ARG A 94 -7.27 11.73 4.81
N GLY A 95 -7.05 11.68 3.50
CA GLY A 95 -7.74 10.73 2.60
C GLY A 95 -7.52 9.28 3.02
N LEU A 96 -6.27 8.92 3.30
CA LEU A 96 -5.93 7.60 3.82
C LEU A 96 -6.65 7.32 5.15
N GLY A 97 -6.63 8.27 6.09
CA GLY A 97 -7.34 8.16 7.37
C GLY A 97 -8.84 7.96 7.20
N GLU A 98 -9.48 8.68 6.27
CA GLU A 98 -10.90 8.51 5.97
C GLU A 98 -11.21 7.11 5.41
N THR A 99 -10.36 6.57 4.53
CA THR A 99 -10.53 5.19 4.06
C THR A 99 -10.41 4.18 5.20
N VAL A 100 -9.46 4.37 6.12
CA VAL A 100 -9.31 3.51 7.32
C VAL A 100 -10.57 3.60 8.19
N ARG A 101 -11.07 4.80 8.44
CA ARG A 101 -12.31 5.01 9.23
C ARG A 101 -13.50 4.26 8.63
N GLN A 102 -13.64 4.27 7.31
CA GLN A 102 -14.71 3.54 6.62
C GLN A 102 -14.47 2.03 6.62
N LEU A 103 -13.25 1.58 6.33
CA LEU A 103 -12.89 0.16 6.31
C LEU A 103 -13.00 -0.49 7.69
N ARG A 104 -12.80 0.25 8.77
CA ARG A 104 -12.91 -0.22 10.15
C ARG A 104 -14.26 0.09 10.82
N ARG A 105 -15.26 0.55 10.07
CA ARG A 105 -16.61 0.80 10.61
C ARG A 105 -17.16 -0.48 11.26
N GLY A 106 -17.59 -0.37 12.52
CA GLY A 106 -18.06 -1.51 13.34
C GLY A 106 -16.95 -2.30 14.07
N ARG A 107 -15.67 -1.96 13.86
CA ARG A 107 -14.50 -2.64 14.50
C ARG A 107 -13.50 -1.65 15.11
N ARG A 108 -13.92 -0.46 15.45
CA ARG A 108 -13.00 0.63 15.84
C ARG A 108 -12.18 0.32 17.10
N SER A 109 -12.76 -0.36 18.08
CA SER A 109 -12.11 -0.72 19.35
C SER A 109 -11.25 -1.98 19.29
N ALA A 110 -11.40 -2.81 18.24
CA ALA A 110 -10.62 -4.03 18.14
C ALA A 110 -9.14 -3.73 17.93
N ARG A 111 -8.27 -4.26 18.80
CA ARG A 111 -6.81 -4.18 18.65
C ARG A 111 -6.36 -4.95 17.43
N VAL A 112 -5.39 -4.38 16.71
CA VAL A 112 -4.87 -4.92 15.45
C VAL A 112 -3.44 -5.39 15.56
N THR A 113 -3.08 -6.36 14.71
CA THR A 113 -1.69 -6.67 14.39
C THR A 113 -1.27 -5.80 13.21
N ALA A 114 -0.33 -4.91 13.44
CA ALA A 114 0.24 -4.02 12.45
C ALA A 114 1.57 -4.59 11.92
N GLY A 115 1.70 -4.70 10.61
CA GLY A 115 2.96 -4.98 9.95
C GLY A 115 3.60 -3.68 9.45
N VAL A 116 4.91 -3.55 9.60
CA VAL A 116 5.70 -2.42 9.09
C VAL A 116 6.73 -2.95 8.11
N ASP A 117 6.80 -2.34 6.94
CA ASP A 117 7.77 -2.72 5.92
C ASP A 117 7.96 -1.60 4.89
N GLY A 118 8.99 -1.71 4.08
CA GLY A 118 9.32 -0.75 3.03
C GLY A 118 9.56 -1.40 1.68
N THR A 119 9.30 -0.64 0.63
CA THR A 119 9.61 -1.07 -0.74
C THR A 119 10.16 0.09 -1.56
N GLY A 120 10.95 -0.24 -2.59
CA GLY A 120 11.38 0.73 -3.58
C GLY A 120 10.32 0.90 -4.67
N LEU A 121 10.09 2.15 -5.07
CA LEU A 121 9.32 2.53 -6.26
C LEU A 121 10.26 3.20 -7.26
N SER A 122 10.18 2.82 -8.53
CA SER A 122 10.96 3.49 -9.58
C SER A 122 10.39 4.90 -9.82
N GLN A 123 11.30 5.85 -10.01
CA GLN A 123 10.90 7.26 -10.22
C GLN A 123 10.53 7.53 -11.69
N ASN A 124 11.27 6.90 -12.62
CA ASN A 124 11.05 7.03 -14.05
C ASN A 124 11.26 5.66 -14.73
N ALA A 125 10.76 5.52 -15.95
CA ALA A 125 11.13 4.42 -16.84
C ALA A 125 12.57 4.65 -17.32
N VAL A 126 13.54 4.21 -16.53
CA VAL A 126 14.96 4.30 -16.91
C VAL A 126 15.35 3.01 -17.61
N SER A 127 15.96 3.10 -18.80
CA SER A 127 16.44 1.90 -19.51
C SER A 127 17.51 1.21 -18.68
N THR A 128 17.49 -0.12 -18.64
CA THR A 128 18.52 -0.92 -17.96
C THR A 128 19.91 -0.68 -18.53
N PHE A 129 20.00 -0.37 -19.83
CA PHE A 129 21.24 0.00 -20.51
C PHE A 129 21.81 1.33 -19.96
N PHE A 130 20.96 2.34 -19.78
CA PHE A 130 21.36 3.63 -19.21
C PHE A 130 21.85 3.48 -17.76
N ILE A 131 21.18 2.65 -16.96
CA ILE A 131 21.61 2.36 -15.59
C ILE A 131 22.98 1.70 -15.59
N ARG A 132 23.19 0.66 -16.41
CA ARG A 132 24.49 -0.03 -16.51
C ARG A 132 25.62 0.91 -16.96
N ARG A 133 25.35 1.80 -17.90
CA ARG A 133 26.34 2.79 -18.37
C ARG A 133 26.70 3.79 -17.28
N LEU A 134 25.72 4.27 -16.50
CA LEU A 134 25.96 5.13 -15.33
C LEU A 134 26.75 4.42 -14.25
N GLU A 135 26.47 3.14 -14.00
CA GLU A 135 27.18 2.31 -13.02
C GLU A 135 28.66 2.11 -13.41
N GLN A 136 28.94 2.01 -14.70
CA GLN A 136 30.33 1.89 -15.22
C GLN A 136 31.13 3.19 -15.09
N HIS A 137 30.51 4.35 -15.17
CA HIS A 137 31.18 5.66 -15.16
C HIS A 137 31.21 6.33 -13.78
N SER A 138 30.41 5.88 -12.81
CA SER A 138 30.34 6.49 -11.50
C SER A 138 30.67 5.45 -10.42
N ARG A 139 31.81 5.65 -9.74
CA ARG A 139 32.27 4.83 -8.61
C ARG A 139 31.19 4.73 -7.51
N GLY A 140 30.11 3.95 -7.74
CA GLY A 140 29.13 3.55 -6.73
C GLY A 140 28.11 4.59 -6.22
N MET A 141 28.26 5.89 -6.49
CA MET A 141 27.38 6.94 -5.92
C MET A 141 26.05 7.15 -6.66
N THR A 142 25.88 6.65 -7.87
CA THR A 142 24.68 6.87 -8.69
C THR A 142 23.57 5.88 -8.47
N ARG A 143 23.84 4.73 -7.88
CA ARG A 143 22.83 3.65 -7.63
C ARG A 143 21.60 4.10 -6.86
N HIS A 144 21.71 5.13 -6.04
CA HIS A 144 20.67 5.50 -5.06
C HIS A 144 19.77 6.67 -5.49
N ARG A 145 20.05 7.32 -6.62
CA ARG A 145 19.31 8.53 -7.04
C ARG A 145 17.97 8.26 -7.74
N TYR A 146 17.70 7.02 -8.15
CA TYR A 146 16.59 6.71 -9.06
C TYR A 146 15.45 5.91 -8.47
N TRP A 147 15.38 5.76 -7.15
CA TRP A 147 14.28 5.09 -6.49
C TRP A 147 13.75 5.87 -5.30
N LEU A 148 12.46 5.74 -5.08
CA LEU A 148 11.78 6.31 -3.94
C LEU A 148 11.51 5.20 -2.94
N LYS A 149 11.87 5.39 -1.68
CA LYS A 149 11.53 4.48 -0.60
C LYS A 149 10.13 4.80 -0.10
N TRP A 150 9.25 3.82 -0.15
CA TRP A 150 7.89 3.90 0.36
C TRP A 150 7.74 2.93 1.52
N LEU A 151 7.45 3.46 2.71
CA LEU A 151 7.27 2.74 3.97
C LEU A 151 5.78 2.74 4.30
N ILE A 152 5.27 1.62 4.79
CA ILE A 152 3.87 1.46 5.18
C ILE A 152 3.73 0.79 6.54
N VAL A 153 2.66 1.15 7.23
CA VAL A 153 2.10 0.36 8.34
C VAL A 153 0.75 -0.17 7.89
N ALA A 154 0.56 -1.47 7.95
CA ALA A 154 -0.66 -2.11 7.52
C ALA A 154 -1.28 -2.97 8.62
N GLU A 155 -2.59 -2.93 8.75
CA GLU A 155 -3.35 -3.93 9.50
C GLU A 155 -3.33 -5.25 8.71
N LEU A 156 -2.76 -6.29 9.30
CA LEU A 156 -2.45 -7.53 8.57
C LEU A 156 -3.67 -8.43 8.33
N GLN A 157 -4.71 -8.36 9.17
CA GLN A 157 -5.90 -9.19 8.99
C GLN A 157 -6.79 -8.69 7.85
N GLN A 158 -7.05 -7.39 7.81
CA GLN A 158 -7.87 -6.77 6.76
C GLN A 158 -7.04 -6.35 5.55
N GLN A 159 -5.71 -6.38 5.66
CA GLN A 159 -4.78 -5.93 4.63
C GLN A 159 -5.09 -4.50 4.15
N ILE A 160 -5.18 -3.56 5.09
CA ILE A 160 -5.40 -2.14 4.83
C ILE A 160 -4.24 -1.32 5.37
N LEU A 161 -3.89 -0.25 4.66
CA LEU A 161 -2.83 0.67 5.10
C LEU A 161 -3.36 1.58 6.21
N LEU A 162 -2.65 1.63 7.32
CA LEU A 162 -2.92 2.52 8.44
C LEU A 162 -2.12 3.82 8.34
N ALA A 163 -0.86 3.74 7.92
CA ALA A 163 0.04 4.87 7.74
C ALA A 163 1.02 4.60 6.61
N GLN A 164 1.61 5.66 6.07
CA GLN A 164 2.61 5.57 5.00
C GLN A 164 3.54 6.77 5.00
N TRP A 165 4.78 6.55 4.54
CA TRP A 165 5.76 7.56 4.22
C TRP A 165 6.46 7.27 2.91
N ALA A 166 6.82 8.32 2.18
CA ALA A 166 7.64 8.21 0.98
C ALA A 166 8.80 9.20 1.05
N ARG A 167 10.01 8.74 0.75
CA ARG A 167 11.23 9.54 0.75
C ARG A 167 12.19 9.07 -0.32
N GLN A 168 13.12 9.90 -0.72
CA GLN A 168 14.21 9.46 -1.58
C GLN A 168 15.09 8.47 -0.81
N GLY A 169 15.40 7.32 -1.43
CA GLY A 169 16.36 6.36 -0.90
C GLY A 169 17.82 6.75 -1.14
N PRO A 170 18.78 6.16 -0.40
CA PRO A 170 18.60 5.28 0.73
C PRO A 170 18.30 6.08 2.00
N TRP A 171 17.49 5.51 2.90
CA TRP A 171 17.22 6.12 4.20
C TRP A 171 17.07 5.04 5.28
N CYS A 172 17.51 5.37 6.50
CA CYS A 172 17.48 4.43 7.62
C CYS A 172 16.05 4.21 8.14
N ASP A 173 15.54 3.01 8.03
CA ASP A 173 14.17 2.63 8.40
C ASP A 173 13.91 2.75 9.90
N THR A 174 14.92 2.48 10.70
CA THR A 174 14.87 2.56 12.16
C THR A 174 14.33 3.90 12.65
N ARG A 175 14.75 5.01 12.01
CA ARG A 175 14.31 6.37 12.38
C ARG A 175 12.88 6.69 11.97
N ALA A 176 12.33 5.97 10.98
CA ALA A 176 10.97 6.20 10.50
C ALA A 176 9.91 5.55 11.40
N LEU A 177 10.26 4.47 12.08
CA LEU A 177 9.33 3.60 12.77
C LEU A 177 8.46 4.33 13.80
N PRO A 178 9.00 5.15 14.72
CA PRO A 178 8.19 5.83 15.74
C PRO A 178 7.07 6.68 15.12
N GLY A 179 7.40 7.54 14.16
CA GLY A 179 6.43 8.42 13.51
C GLY A 179 5.38 7.67 12.70
N LEU A 180 5.77 6.57 12.03
CA LEU A 180 4.84 5.70 11.30
C LEU A 180 3.88 4.97 12.23
N VAL A 181 4.38 4.42 13.33
CA VAL A 181 3.54 3.75 14.34
C VAL A 181 2.62 4.75 15.01
N ASP A 182 3.08 5.96 15.34
CA ASP A 182 2.26 7.03 15.90
C ASP A 182 1.12 7.42 14.96
N ALA A 183 1.40 7.55 13.66
CA ALA A 183 0.38 7.85 12.65
C ALA A 183 -0.66 6.71 12.52
N ALA A 184 -0.20 5.47 12.57
CA ALA A 184 -1.07 4.29 12.51
C ALA A 184 -1.93 4.13 13.78
N ALA A 185 -1.33 4.33 14.96
CA ALA A 185 -2.01 4.18 16.26
C ALA A 185 -3.12 5.22 16.48
N ARG A 186 -2.99 6.42 15.88
CA ARG A 186 -4.09 7.41 15.84
C ARG A 186 -5.31 6.93 15.04
N ARG A 187 -5.17 5.94 14.17
CA ARG A 187 -6.25 5.42 13.28
C ARG A 187 -6.83 4.09 13.73
N ALA A 188 -6.03 3.29 14.43
CA ALA A 188 -6.45 1.98 14.92
C ALA A 188 -5.69 1.62 16.20
N PRO A 189 -6.36 1.07 17.24
CA PRO A 189 -5.66 0.59 18.43
C PRO A 189 -4.77 -0.59 18.07
N ILE A 190 -3.46 -0.42 18.24
CA ILE A 190 -2.46 -1.43 17.90
C ILE A 190 -2.23 -2.34 19.12
N GLY A 191 -2.27 -3.65 18.93
CA GLY A 191 -1.93 -4.65 19.96
C GLY A 191 -0.56 -5.28 19.73
N LEU A 192 -0.14 -5.39 18.49
CA LEU A 192 1.11 -6.02 18.11
C LEU A 192 1.70 -5.32 16.88
N VAL A 193 2.98 -4.99 16.92
CA VAL A 193 3.75 -4.47 15.77
C VAL A 193 4.76 -5.52 15.33
N LEU A 194 4.74 -5.87 14.05
CA LEU A 194 5.70 -6.74 13.38
C LEU A 194 6.50 -5.92 12.36
N ALA A 195 7.82 -5.92 12.46
CA ALA A 195 8.69 -5.24 11.51
C ALA A 195 9.92 -6.10 11.20
N ASP A 196 10.66 -5.81 10.12
CA ASP A 196 11.86 -6.54 9.79
C ASP A 196 13.08 -6.05 10.62
N ALA A 197 14.21 -6.75 10.46
CA ALA A 197 15.45 -6.45 11.19
C ALA A 197 16.04 -5.06 10.86
N GLU A 198 15.65 -4.40 9.76
CA GLU A 198 16.12 -3.04 9.43
C GLU A 198 15.53 -2.00 10.40
N PHE A 199 14.42 -2.33 11.06
CA PHE A 199 13.77 -1.48 12.08
C PHE A 199 14.30 -1.77 13.50
N ASP A 200 15.21 -2.75 13.70
CA ASP A 200 15.68 -3.15 15.01
C ASP A 200 16.40 -2.00 15.74
N SER A 201 15.86 -1.64 16.89
CA SER A 201 16.52 -0.81 17.89
C SER A 201 15.78 -0.93 19.23
N GLU A 202 16.49 -0.85 20.35
CA GLU A 202 15.87 -0.87 21.68
C GLU A 202 14.88 0.29 21.85
N ALA A 203 15.23 1.48 21.34
CA ALA A 203 14.36 2.66 21.38
C ALA A 203 13.03 2.44 20.64
N ASN A 204 13.05 1.73 19.50
CA ASN A 204 11.84 1.40 18.76
C ASN A 204 10.94 0.42 19.53
N HIS A 205 11.52 -0.59 20.14
CA HIS A 205 10.78 -1.50 21.01
C HIS A 205 10.15 -0.76 22.20
N GLN A 206 10.93 0.10 22.87
CA GLN A 206 10.45 0.90 24.00
C GLN A 206 9.33 1.86 23.56
N HIS A 207 9.48 2.56 22.43
CA HIS A 207 8.44 3.45 21.90
C HIS A 207 7.10 2.71 21.69
N ILE A 208 7.14 1.54 21.05
CA ILE A 208 5.93 0.75 20.81
C ILE A 208 5.29 0.28 22.11
N ARG A 209 6.12 -0.26 23.03
CA ARG A 209 5.64 -0.88 24.28
C ARG A 209 5.19 0.14 25.31
N GLN A 210 5.97 1.22 25.52
CA GLN A 210 5.70 2.20 26.57
C GLN A 210 4.64 3.22 26.13
N ARG A 211 4.75 3.74 24.89
CA ARG A 211 3.83 4.78 24.41
C ARG A 211 2.45 4.23 24.02
N TRP A 212 2.40 3.06 23.41
CA TRP A 212 1.15 2.52 22.86
C TRP A 212 0.63 1.27 23.58
N GLY A 213 1.35 0.75 24.56
CA GLY A 213 0.97 -0.47 25.27
C GLY A 213 0.81 -1.67 24.31
N ALA A 214 1.54 -1.66 23.20
CA ALA A 214 1.52 -2.70 22.18
C ALA A 214 2.74 -3.61 22.29
N GLN A 215 2.61 -4.86 21.91
CA GLN A 215 3.75 -5.74 21.78
C GLN A 215 4.57 -5.40 20.52
N SER A 216 5.88 -5.65 20.54
CA SER A 216 6.77 -5.45 19.41
C SER A 216 7.56 -6.71 19.14
N ILE A 217 7.52 -7.22 17.90
CA ILE A 217 8.33 -8.35 17.43
C ILE A 217 9.11 -7.86 16.21
N ILE A 218 10.40 -7.60 16.45
CA ILE A 218 11.38 -7.16 15.44
C ILE A 218 12.61 -8.04 15.63
N PRO A 219 13.07 -8.78 14.61
CA PRO A 219 14.25 -9.60 14.74
C PRO A 219 15.47 -8.74 15.08
N ALA A 220 16.32 -9.21 16.02
CA ALA A 220 17.58 -8.54 16.28
C ALA A 220 18.46 -8.56 15.03
N ASN A 221 18.96 -7.38 14.62
CA ASN A 221 19.80 -7.26 13.44
C ASN A 221 21.23 -7.72 13.74
N PRO A 222 21.72 -8.82 13.14
CA PRO A 222 23.05 -9.36 13.44
C PRO A 222 24.18 -8.39 13.05
N ARG A 223 23.96 -7.49 12.09
CA ARG A 223 24.95 -6.47 11.70
C ARG A 223 25.22 -5.41 12.77
N ARG A 224 24.39 -5.35 13.81
CA ARG A 224 24.53 -4.41 14.94
C ARG A 224 25.20 -5.04 16.15
N GLY A 225 25.78 -6.22 16.01
CA GLY A 225 26.46 -6.97 17.08
C GLY A 225 25.51 -7.53 18.13
N VAL A 226 26.05 -7.88 19.30
CA VAL A 226 25.27 -8.42 20.42
C VAL A 226 24.24 -7.39 20.89
N PRO A 227 22.96 -7.77 21.05
CA PRO A 227 21.92 -6.83 21.47
C PRO A 227 22.18 -6.28 22.87
N ALA A 228 22.37 -4.98 23.00
CA ALA A 228 22.62 -4.33 24.28
C ALA A 228 21.34 -4.03 25.11
N GLY A 229 20.15 -4.02 24.50
CA GLY A 229 18.90 -3.73 25.17
C GLY A 229 18.18 -4.98 25.69
N ALA A 230 17.39 -4.83 26.75
CA ALA A 230 16.66 -5.94 27.36
C ALA A 230 15.67 -6.59 26.38
N ILE A 231 14.92 -5.78 25.60
CA ILE A 231 13.91 -6.28 24.67
C ILE A 231 14.58 -6.88 23.43
N ARG A 232 15.63 -6.25 22.91
CA ARG A 232 16.42 -6.80 21.79
C ARG A 232 17.07 -8.13 22.19
N ASN A 233 17.59 -8.25 23.40
CA ASN A 233 18.16 -9.50 23.91
C ASN A 233 17.09 -10.59 24.04
N GLN A 234 15.87 -10.25 24.52
CA GLN A 234 14.73 -11.15 24.51
C GLN A 234 14.41 -11.64 23.08
N MET A 235 14.37 -10.74 22.09
CA MET A 235 14.15 -11.11 20.69
C MET A 235 15.27 -11.98 20.11
N TYR A 236 16.51 -11.76 20.54
CA TYR A 236 17.67 -12.56 20.13
C TYR A 236 17.60 -13.99 20.68
N ARG A 237 17.28 -14.16 21.97
CA ARG A 237 17.27 -15.46 22.66
C ARG A 237 16.00 -16.28 22.41
N ALA A 238 14.84 -15.63 22.38
CA ALA A 238 13.52 -16.28 22.32
C ALA A 238 12.61 -15.61 21.30
N PHE A 239 12.95 -15.74 20.00
CA PHE A 239 12.21 -15.08 18.93
C PHE A 239 10.87 -15.79 18.64
N PRO A 240 9.71 -15.09 18.71
CA PRO A 240 8.39 -15.69 18.54
C PRO A 240 8.03 -15.89 17.06
N ARG A 241 8.68 -16.87 16.39
CA ARG A 241 8.58 -17.14 14.95
C ARG A 241 7.15 -17.31 14.46
N LYS A 242 6.29 -18.01 15.23
CA LYS A 242 4.89 -18.26 14.86
C LYS A 242 4.10 -16.95 14.67
N HIS A 243 4.24 -16.01 15.60
CA HIS A 243 3.57 -14.71 15.50
C HIS A 243 4.18 -13.85 14.39
N TYR A 244 5.51 -13.89 14.26
CA TYR A 244 6.24 -13.13 13.24
C TYR A 244 5.89 -13.54 11.81
N GLY A 245 5.57 -14.80 11.56
CA GLY A 245 5.16 -15.31 10.24
C GLY A 245 3.98 -14.56 9.62
N GLN A 246 3.13 -13.91 10.44
CA GLN A 246 2.04 -13.07 9.93
C GLN A 246 2.54 -11.86 9.12
N ARG A 247 3.80 -11.43 9.29
CA ARG A 247 4.41 -10.32 8.54
C ARG A 247 4.39 -10.56 7.03
N ALA A 248 4.47 -11.81 6.58
CA ALA A 248 4.39 -12.14 5.16
C ALA A 248 3.14 -11.57 4.45
N LYS A 249 2.07 -11.24 5.18
CA LYS A 249 0.88 -10.60 4.60
C LYS A 249 1.17 -9.19 4.07
N ILE A 250 2.21 -8.49 4.54
CA ILE A 250 2.57 -7.18 4.02
C ILE A 250 3.20 -7.30 2.62
N GLU A 251 3.90 -8.39 2.36
CA GLU A 251 4.44 -8.69 1.03
C GLU A 251 3.30 -8.91 0.01
N THR A 252 2.19 -9.50 0.45
CA THR A 252 0.97 -9.60 -0.36
C THR A 252 0.42 -8.23 -0.72
N ILE A 253 0.43 -7.26 0.21
CA ILE A 253 0.00 -5.89 -0.05
C ILE A 253 0.89 -5.25 -1.13
N PHE A 254 2.22 -5.32 -0.98
CA PHE A 254 3.14 -4.80 -1.99
C PHE A 254 2.98 -5.49 -3.34
N SER A 255 2.76 -6.81 -3.34
CA SER A 255 2.49 -7.56 -4.57
C SER A 255 1.23 -7.06 -5.28
N VAL A 256 0.13 -6.84 -4.55
CA VAL A 256 -1.11 -6.28 -5.11
C VAL A 256 -0.87 -4.88 -5.66
N VAL A 257 -0.21 -4.00 -4.90
CA VAL A 257 0.09 -2.64 -5.35
C VAL A 257 0.90 -2.67 -6.65
N LYS A 258 2.01 -3.41 -6.67
CA LYS A 258 2.92 -3.44 -7.83
C LYS A 258 2.33 -4.09 -9.07
N ARG A 259 1.46 -5.09 -8.91
CA ARG A 259 0.85 -5.81 -10.05
C ARG A 259 -0.44 -5.17 -10.54
N LYS A 260 -1.26 -4.63 -9.63
CA LYS A 260 -2.61 -4.13 -9.97
C LYS A 260 -2.69 -2.62 -10.12
N LEU A 261 -1.81 -1.87 -9.46
CA LEU A 261 -1.81 -0.42 -9.52
C LEU A 261 -0.58 0.09 -10.27
N SER A 262 0.57 0.19 -9.60
CA SER A 262 1.82 0.59 -10.22
C SER A 262 3.03 0.28 -9.33
N SER A 263 4.18 0.03 -9.95
CA SER A 263 5.48 -0.06 -9.28
C SER A 263 6.27 1.26 -9.36
N ARG A 264 5.66 2.33 -9.91
CA ARG A 264 6.32 3.60 -10.22
C ARG A 264 5.72 4.77 -9.46
N ALA A 265 6.56 5.74 -9.12
CA ALA A 265 6.18 7.06 -8.61
C ALA A 265 6.72 8.14 -9.56
N PRO A 266 6.08 8.35 -10.74
CA PRO A 266 6.58 9.24 -11.76
C PRO A 266 6.47 10.71 -11.34
N GLY A 267 7.44 11.54 -11.72
CA GLY A 267 7.41 12.97 -11.45
C GLY A 267 8.71 13.66 -11.81
N ARG A 268 8.64 14.94 -12.22
CA ARG A 268 9.81 15.77 -12.51
C ARG A 268 10.51 16.30 -11.26
N SER A 269 9.82 16.35 -10.12
CA SER A 269 10.37 16.80 -8.84
C SER A 269 10.15 15.74 -7.77
N LEU A 270 11.02 15.71 -6.77
CA LEU A 270 10.91 14.80 -5.62
C LEU A 270 9.55 14.93 -4.92
N ALA A 271 9.07 16.18 -4.72
CA ALA A 271 7.76 16.40 -4.13
C ALA A 271 6.62 15.77 -4.93
N SER A 272 6.65 15.85 -6.27
CA SER A 272 5.66 15.19 -7.12
C SER A 272 5.75 13.66 -7.02
N GLN A 273 6.96 13.12 -6.96
CA GLN A 273 7.19 11.67 -6.82
C GLN A 273 6.69 11.15 -5.46
N ILE A 274 6.96 11.89 -4.37
CA ILE A 274 6.43 11.57 -3.05
C ILE A 274 4.89 11.50 -3.08
N ARG A 275 4.23 12.53 -3.62
CA ARG A 275 2.76 12.56 -3.74
C ARG A 275 2.22 11.39 -4.57
N GLN A 276 2.89 11.03 -5.66
CA GLN A 276 2.52 9.86 -6.46
C GLN A 276 2.62 8.55 -5.67
N ALA A 277 3.65 8.40 -4.83
CA ALA A 277 3.77 7.24 -3.95
C ALA A 277 2.69 7.23 -2.85
N LEU A 278 2.42 8.39 -2.23
CA LEU A 278 1.35 8.50 -1.23
C LEU A 278 -0.04 8.25 -1.84
N LEU A 279 -0.28 8.71 -3.08
CA LEU A 279 -1.50 8.40 -3.82
C LEU A 279 -1.64 6.90 -4.11
N LEU A 280 -0.55 6.14 -4.29
CA LEU A 280 -0.64 4.68 -4.41
C LEU A 280 -1.23 4.04 -3.16
N GLY A 281 -0.81 4.45 -1.98
CA GLY A 281 -1.36 3.92 -0.73
C GLY A 281 -2.83 4.30 -0.52
N LEU A 282 -3.20 5.55 -0.82
CA LEU A 282 -4.60 5.97 -0.80
C LEU A 282 -5.43 5.14 -1.81
N THR A 283 -4.92 4.99 -3.03
CA THR A 283 -5.57 4.20 -4.09
C THR A 283 -5.72 2.74 -3.70
N TYR A 284 -4.73 2.16 -3.03
CA TYR A 284 -4.83 0.79 -2.51
C TYR A 284 -5.98 0.65 -1.49
N ASN A 285 -6.10 1.57 -0.53
CA ASN A 285 -7.21 1.51 0.41
C ASN A 285 -8.58 1.76 -0.27
N LEU A 286 -8.66 2.64 -1.26
CA LEU A 286 -9.86 2.82 -2.09
C LEU A 286 -10.21 1.54 -2.85
N TYR A 287 -9.20 0.85 -3.39
CA TYR A 287 -9.37 -0.46 -4.01
C TYR A 287 -9.97 -1.47 -3.04
N ARG A 288 -9.51 -1.49 -1.77
CA ARG A 288 -10.09 -2.35 -0.72
C ARG A 288 -11.51 -1.94 -0.33
N LEU A 289 -11.82 -0.64 -0.33
CA LEU A 289 -13.11 -0.07 0.06
C LEU A 289 -14.20 -0.27 -1.01
N ARG A 290 -13.86 -0.36 -2.29
CA ARG A 290 -14.81 -0.51 -3.40
C ARG A 290 -15.65 -1.79 -3.34
N HIS A 291 -15.17 -2.82 -2.65
CA HIS A 291 -15.93 -4.05 -2.46
C HIS A 291 -17.00 -3.84 -1.38
N PRO A 292 -18.29 -3.99 -1.70
CA PRO A 292 -19.31 -3.97 -0.67
C PRO A 292 -19.00 -5.08 0.33
N ARG A 293 -18.89 -4.71 1.60
CA ARG A 293 -18.79 -5.69 2.66
C ARG A 293 -20.10 -6.47 2.68
N SER A 294 -20.07 -7.72 2.28
CA SER A 294 -21.16 -8.64 2.64
C SER A 294 -21.19 -8.67 4.17
N HIS A 295 -22.23 -8.11 4.76
CA HIS A 295 -22.61 -8.35 6.15
C HIS A 295 -23.07 -9.82 6.27
N ARG A 296 -22.17 -10.76 6.06
CA ARG A 296 -22.39 -12.14 6.49
C ARG A 296 -21.68 -12.30 7.82
N GLY A 297 -22.50 -12.63 8.82
CA GLY A 297 -22.06 -12.95 10.15
C GLY A 297 -20.96 -14.00 10.12
N CYS A 298 -20.21 -14.01 11.20
CA CYS A 298 -19.20 -14.96 11.56
C CYS A 298 -19.65 -16.41 11.20
N GLN A 299 -19.27 -16.90 10.03
CA GLN A 299 -19.21 -18.32 9.75
C GLN A 299 -17.74 -18.63 9.49
N GLN A 300 -17.22 -19.48 10.36
CA GLN A 300 -15.93 -20.14 10.23
C GLN A 300 -15.81 -20.72 8.82
N SER A 301 -15.05 -20.09 7.96
CA SER A 301 -14.66 -20.71 6.71
C SER A 301 -13.52 -21.67 7.00
N GLN A 302 -13.82 -22.93 6.94
CA GLN A 302 -12.88 -24.00 6.75
C GLN A 302 -11.97 -23.66 5.57
N PHE A 303 -10.73 -23.35 5.86
CA PHE A 303 -9.67 -23.35 4.85
C PHE A 303 -9.43 -24.82 4.48
N LYS A 304 -9.97 -25.24 3.35
CA LYS A 304 -9.51 -26.46 2.68
C LYS A 304 -8.04 -26.25 2.32
N SER A 305 -7.21 -27.10 2.92
CA SER A 305 -5.79 -27.22 2.65
C SER A 305 -5.58 -27.47 1.16
N PHE A 306 -4.92 -26.55 0.47
CA PHE A 306 -4.31 -26.88 -0.81
C PHE A 306 -3.08 -27.75 -0.52
N VAL A 307 -3.22 -29.04 -0.79
CA VAL A 307 -2.12 -30.00 -0.80
C VAL A 307 -1.20 -29.61 -1.96
N PHE A 308 0.01 -29.19 -1.62
CA PHE A 308 1.11 -29.13 -2.57
C PHE A 308 1.48 -30.57 -2.93
N VAL A 309 1.13 -31.01 -4.13
CA VAL A 309 1.67 -32.24 -4.70
C VAL A 309 3.07 -31.91 -5.21
N SER A 310 4.09 -32.35 -4.46
CA SER A 310 5.46 -32.40 -4.95
C SER A 310 5.52 -33.47 -6.05
N VAL A 311 5.87 -33.04 -7.25
CA VAL A 311 6.18 -33.98 -8.33
C VAL A 311 7.62 -34.41 -8.11
N GLU A 312 7.81 -35.55 -7.47
CA GLU A 312 9.04 -36.33 -7.54
C GLU A 312 9.04 -37.15 -8.82
N SER A 313 10.10 -37.01 -9.58
CA SER A 313 10.36 -37.78 -10.79
C SER A 313 10.64 -39.23 -10.45
N ALA A 314 9.78 -40.13 -10.93
CA ALA A 314 10.10 -41.56 -11.05
C ALA A 314 9.86 -42.05 -12.48
N ARG A 315 10.91 -42.61 -13.03
CA ARG A 315 10.98 -43.20 -14.36
C ARG A 315 10.17 -44.50 -14.47
N VAL A 316 9.48 -44.60 -15.60
CA VAL A 316 9.32 -45.79 -16.43
C VAL A 316 8.90 -47.10 -15.78
N THR A 317 7.68 -47.60 -16.06
CA THR A 317 7.38 -48.78 -16.84
C THR A 317 5.88 -48.90 -17.03
N GLY A 318 5.46 -49.23 -18.24
CA GLY A 318 4.06 -49.24 -18.66
C GLY A 318 3.26 -50.44 -18.14
N ARG A 319 1.97 -50.22 -18.11
CA ARG A 319 0.90 -51.08 -18.68
C ARG A 319 -0.47 -50.48 -18.36
N PHE A 320 -1.26 -50.36 -19.40
CA PHE A 320 -2.68 -50.04 -19.40
C PHE A 320 -3.50 -51.10 -18.61
N CYS A 321 -4.45 -50.66 -17.82
CA CYS A 321 -5.73 -51.35 -17.70
C CYS A 321 -6.80 -50.35 -17.26
N VAL A 322 -7.80 -50.18 -18.10
CA VAL A 322 -9.06 -49.47 -17.87
C VAL A 322 -10.01 -50.42 -17.14
N SER A 323 -10.63 -49.97 -16.06
CA SER A 323 -11.90 -50.53 -15.63
C SER A 323 -12.77 -49.43 -15.03
N VAL A 324 -13.87 -49.19 -15.72
CA VAL A 324 -15.02 -48.39 -15.33
C VAL A 324 -15.87 -49.25 -14.40
N HIS A 325 -16.25 -48.74 -13.24
CA HIS A 325 -17.44 -49.19 -12.53
C HIS A 325 -18.23 -48.00 -12.04
N SER A 326 -19.39 -47.85 -12.66
CA SER A 326 -20.56 -47.12 -12.18
C SER A 326 -21.28 -48.00 -11.13
N THR A 327 -21.74 -47.41 -10.03
CA THR A 327 -22.97 -47.84 -9.35
C THR A 327 -23.62 -46.63 -8.69
N ASP A 328 -24.85 -46.39 -9.13
CA ASP A 328 -25.91 -45.65 -8.47
C ASP A 328 -26.23 -46.21 -7.08
N SER A 329 -26.49 -45.32 -6.15
CA SER A 329 -27.63 -45.28 -5.24
C SER A 329 -27.57 -44.03 -4.38
#